data_2b58b80f662a398beb3038515722064d
#
_entry.id   2b58b80f662a398beb3038515722064d
#
_cell.length_a   1.000
_cell.length_b   1.000
_cell.length_c   1.000
_cell.angle_alpha   90.00
_cell.angle_beta   90.00
_cell.angle_gamma   90.00
#
_symmetry.space_group_name_H-M   'P 1'
#
loop_
_entity.id
_entity.type
_entity.pdbx_description
1 polymer ?
#
loop_
_entity_poly.entity_id
_entity_poly.type
_entity_poly.pdbx_seq_one_letter_code
_entity_poly.pdbx_strand_id
1 'polypeptide(L)' 'MTTPLTEAWLSGQIATMIDEGEDPGPDDSLILFGLDSIRVMEFVALLEQHGIKLRFEELIRKPSRNGWWAMIQAQRTQFA' A
#
# COMPACT_ATOMS: atom_id res chain seq x y z
N MET A 1 -6.97 19.83 5.79
CA MET A 1 -6.46 18.93 6.84
C MET A 1 -6.04 17.60 6.23
N THR A 2 -4.83 17.15 6.54
CA THR A 2 -4.30 15.93 5.95
C THR A 2 -4.79 14.71 6.72
N THR A 3 -5.30 13.70 6.02
CA THR A 3 -5.68 12.46 6.65
C THR A 3 -4.43 11.74 7.14
N PRO A 4 -4.34 11.39 8.43
CA PRO A 4 -3.16 10.68 8.91
C PRO A 4 -3.06 9.29 8.27
N LEU A 5 -1.83 8.90 7.92
CA LEU A 5 -1.58 7.58 7.36
C LEU A 5 -1.47 6.58 8.50
N THR A 6 -2.41 5.65 8.57
CA THR A 6 -2.46 4.60 9.58
C THR A 6 -2.57 3.25 8.89
N GLU A 7 -2.37 2.18 9.66
CA GLU A 7 -2.60 0.84 9.12
C GLU A 7 -4.05 0.67 8.68
N ALA A 8 -4.99 1.27 9.39
CA ALA A 8 -6.40 1.22 9.01
C ALA A 8 -6.63 1.90 7.65
N TRP A 9 -5.97 3.04 7.43
CA TRP A 9 -6.03 3.72 6.14
C TRP A 9 -5.49 2.82 5.03
N LEU A 10 -4.33 2.20 5.28
CA LEU A 10 -3.71 1.31 4.30
C LEU A 10 -4.60 0.11 3.99
N SER A 11 -5.16 -0.51 5.03
CA SER A 11 -6.08 -1.64 4.84
C SER A 11 -7.29 -1.25 4.00
N GLY A 12 -7.82 -0.06 4.23
CA GLY A 12 -8.93 0.46 3.43
C GLY A 12 -8.56 0.65 1.97
N GLN A 13 -7.35 1.16 1.71
CA GLN A 13 -6.88 1.33 0.33
C GLN A 13 -6.68 -0.02 -0.35
N ILE A 14 -6.07 -0.96 0.35
CA ILE A 14 -5.85 -2.31 -0.19
C ILE A 14 -7.19 -2.96 -0.56
N ALA A 15 -8.21 -2.78 0.28
CA ALA A 15 -9.53 -3.35 0.02
C ALA A 15 -10.13 -2.86 -1.30
N THR A 16 -9.77 -1.65 -1.74
CA THR A 16 -10.25 -1.13 -3.03
C THR A 16 -9.42 -1.64 -4.21
N MET A 17 -8.27 -2.26 -3.94
CA MET A 17 -7.30 -2.66 -4.97
C MET A 17 -7.34 -4.15 -5.28
N ILE A 18 -8.04 -4.93 -4.48
CA ILE A 18 -8.15 -6.38 -4.66
C ILE A 18 -9.58 -6.74 -5.00
N ASP A 19 -9.83 -8.02 -5.28
CA ASP A 19 -11.16 -8.50 -5.62
C ASP A 19 -12.12 -8.31 -4.45
N GLU A 20 -13.35 -7.93 -4.77
CA GLU A 20 -14.38 -7.68 -3.77
C GLU A 20 -14.65 -8.94 -2.95
N GLY A 21 -14.76 -8.76 -1.65
CA GLY A 21 -15.04 -9.88 -0.75
C GLY A 21 -13.80 -10.62 -0.26
N GLU A 22 -12.63 -10.29 -0.80
CA GLU A 22 -11.39 -10.92 -0.37
C GLU A 22 -10.85 -10.25 0.90
N ASP A 23 -10.23 -11.04 1.76
CA ASP A 23 -9.69 -10.55 3.02
C ASP A 23 -8.31 -11.19 3.26
N PRO A 24 -7.28 -10.71 2.56
CA PRO A 24 -5.94 -11.27 2.73
C PRO A 24 -5.37 -10.96 4.11
N GLY A 25 -4.60 -11.89 4.65
CA GLY A 25 -3.88 -11.66 5.88
C GLY A 25 -2.77 -10.64 5.69
N PRO A 26 -2.17 -10.17 6.80
CA PRO A 26 -1.17 -9.10 6.74
C PRO A 26 0.10 -9.46 5.95
N ASP A 27 0.43 -10.73 5.86
CA ASP A 27 1.61 -11.19 5.12
C ASP A 27 1.26 -11.92 3.83
N ASP A 28 -0.01 -12.03 3.49
CA ASP A 28 -0.42 -12.69 2.26
C ASP A 28 -0.08 -11.84 1.04
N SER A 29 0.29 -12.51 -0.05
CA SER A 29 0.55 -11.82 -1.31
C SER A 29 -0.76 -11.28 -1.88
N LEU A 30 -0.84 -9.96 -2.02
CA LEU A 30 -2.03 -9.30 -2.56
C LEU A 30 -2.26 -9.67 -4.03
N ILE A 31 -1.22 -10.10 -4.73
CA ILE A 31 -1.35 -10.52 -6.12
C ILE A 31 -2.29 -11.72 -6.24
N LEU A 32 -2.26 -12.60 -5.25
CA LEU A 32 -3.15 -13.76 -5.21
C LEU A 32 -4.62 -13.39 -5.00
N PHE A 33 -4.88 -12.13 -4.60
CA PHE A 33 -6.22 -11.66 -4.32
C PHE A 33 -6.71 -10.63 -5.35
N GLY A 34 -6.05 -10.56 -6.50
CA GLY A 34 -6.53 -9.73 -7.60
C GLY A 34 -5.81 -8.41 -7.79
N LEU A 35 -4.74 -8.15 -7.03
CA LEU A 35 -3.96 -6.94 -7.23
C LEU A 35 -3.28 -6.98 -8.59
N ASP A 36 -3.40 -5.90 -9.36
CA ASP A 36 -2.75 -5.79 -10.66
C ASP A 36 -1.83 -4.56 -10.70
N SER A 37 -1.02 -4.48 -11.77
CA SER A 37 -0.02 -3.42 -11.89
C SER A 37 -0.63 -2.04 -12.04
N ILE A 38 -1.79 -1.93 -12.67
CA ILE A 38 -2.46 -0.63 -12.85
C ILE A 38 -2.86 -0.07 -11.49
N ARG A 39 -3.43 -0.92 -10.63
CA ARG A 39 -3.85 -0.50 -9.30
C ARG A 39 -2.66 -0.12 -8.44
N VAL A 40 -1.55 -0.85 -8.57
CA VAL A 40 -0.32 -0.51 -7.84
C VAL A 40 0.22 0.84 -8.29
N MET A 41 0.20 1.12 -9.59
CA MET A 41 0.65 2.40 -10.11
C MET A 41 -0.23 3.56 -9.61
N GLU A 42 -1.53 3.35 -9.54
CA GLU A 42 -2.44 4.34 -8.98
C GLU A 42 -2.14 4.57 -7.50
N PHE A 43 -1.79 3.51 -6.78
CA PHE A 43 -1.45 3.63 -5.37
C PHE A 43 -0.15 4.40 -5.17
N VAL A 44 0.84 4.20 -6.05
CA VAL A 44 2.08 4.98 -6.03
C VAL A 44 1.76 6.47 -6.12
N ALA A 45 0.89 6.85 -7.05
CA ALA A 45 0.49 8.23 -7.22
C ALA A 45 -0.24 8.77 -5.98
N LEU A 46 -1.10 7.95 -5.37
CA LEU A 46 -1.80 8.35 -4.16
C LEU A 46 -0.83 8.58 -3.01
N LEU A 47 0.16 7.71 -2.85
CA LEU A 47 1.17 7.87 -1.80
C LEU A 47 1.97 9.15 -2.00
N GLU A 48 2.27 9.52 -3.23
CA GLU A 48 2.98 10.76 -3.51
C GLU A 48 2.20 11.97 -3.03
N GLN A 49 0.87 11.94 -3.13
CA GLN A 49 0.02 13.01 -2.64
C GLN A 49 0.11 13.15 -1.12
N HIS A 50 0.52 12.10 -0.43
CA HIS A 50 0.72 12.10 1.01
C HIS A 50 2.19 12.28 1.41
N GLY A 51 3.05 12.60 0.44
CA GLY A 51 4.46 12.82 0.71
C GLY A 51 5.29 11.56 0.81
N ILE A 52 4.74 10.41 0.43
CA ILE A 52 5.42 9.13 0.46
C ILE A 52 5.88 8.77 -0.95
N LYS A 53 7.18 8.60 -1.14
CA LYS A 53 7.74 8.30 -2.45
C LYS A 53 8.24 6.87 -2.49
N LEU A 54 7.38 5.97 -2.91
CA LEU A 54 7.72 4.57 -3.12
C LEU A 54 7.62 4.24 -4.60
N ARG A 55 8.48 3.32 -5.04
CA ARG A 55 8.51 2.90 -6.42
C ARG A 55 7.60 1.70 -6.65
N PHE A 56 7.09 1.60 -7.86
CA PHE A 56 6.28 0.46 -8.28
C PHE A 56 7.00 -0.86 -7.99
N GLU A 57 8.30 -0.95 -8.32
CA GLU A 57 9.06 -2.19 -8.13
C GLU A 57 9.16 -2.59 -6.67
N GLU A 58 9.25 -1.61 -5.77
CA GLU A 58 9.32 -1.89 -4.34
C GLU A 58 8.02 -2.51 -3.85
N LEU A 59 6.89 -1.98 -4.30
CA LEU A 59 5.57 -2.49 -3.89
C LEU A 59 5.31 -3.88 -4.45
N ILE A 60 5.74 -4.13 -5.68
CA ILE A 60 5.55 -5.44 -6.32
C ILE A 60 6.45 -6.50 -5.70
N ARG A 61 7.64 -6.10 -5.23
CA ARG A 61 8.58 -7.04 -4.64
C ARG A 61 8.06 -7.63 -3.33
N LYS A 62 7.33 -6.83 -2.55
CA LYS A 62 6.71 -7.28 -1.30
C LYS A 62 5.24 -6.87 -1.30
N PRO A 63 4.40 -7.55 -2.07
CA PRO A 63 3.01 -7.13 -2.26
C PRO A 63 2.13 -7.60 -1.11
N SER A 64 2.40 -7.12 0.09
CA SER A 64 1.63 -7.46 1.28
C SER A 64 1.38 -6.20 2.11
N ARG A 65 0.34 -6.25 2.95
CA ARG A 65 0.02 -5.12 3.81
C ARG A 65 1.17 -4.77 4.74
N ASN A 66 1.75 -5.78 5.40
CA ASN A 66 2.87 -5.56 6.31
C ASN A 66 4.10 -5.02 5.58
N GLY A 67 4.38 -5.56 4.40
CA GLY A 67 5.50 -5.08 3.60
C GLY A 67 5.34 -3.61 3.22
N TRP A 68 4.15 -3.25 2.75
CA TRP A 68 3.86 -1.87 2.36
C TRP A 68 3.87 -0.94 3.56
N TRP A 69 3.31 -1.39 4.68
CA TRP A 69 3.29 -0.56 5.89
C TRP A 69 4.70 -0.27 6.39
N ALA A 70 5.58 -1.28 6.36
CA ALA A 70 6.97 -1.09 6.75
C ALA A 70 7.67 -0.05 5.85
N MET A 71 7.40 -0.08 4.54
CA MET A 71 7.96 0.90 3.61
C MET A 71 7.44 2.31 3.90
N ILE A 72 6.15 2.45 4.18
CA ILE A 72 5.55 3.74 4.51
C ILE A 72 6.14 4.29 5.79
N GLN A 73 6.30 3.45 6.81
CA GLN A 73 6.88 3.87 8.07
C GLN A 73 8.33 4.32 7.91
N ALA A 74 9.10 3.61 7.09
CA ALA A 74 10.49 3.98 6.83
C ALA A 74 10.58 5.36 6.18
N GLN A 75 9.69 5.66 5.24
CA GLN A 75 9.65 6.99 4.60
C GLN A 75 9.30 8.07 5.60
N ARG A 76 8.31 7.83 6.44
CA ARG A 76 7.87 8.81 7.43
C ARG A 76 8.98 9.12 8.45
N THR A 77 9.72 8.09 8.84
CA THR A 77 10.81 8.25 9.79
C THR A 77 11.92 9.14 9.24
N GLN A 78 12.19 9.06 7.93
CA GLN A 78 13.22 9.86 7.29
C GLN A 78 12.92 11.36 7.32
N PHE A 79 11.67 11.73 7.46
CA PHE A 79 11.25 13.13 7.45
C PHE A 79 10.85 13.64 8.84
N ALA A 80 11.05 12.85 9.85
CA ALA A 80 10.71 13.23 11.22
C ALA A 80 11.74 14.17 11.83
#